data_af1da6ed1b263e793717d5400d13e8cd
#
_entry.id   af1da6ed1b263e793717d5400d13e8cd
#
_cell.length_a   1.000
_cell.length_b   1.000
_cell.length_c   1.000
_cell.angle_alpha   90.00
_cell.angle_beta   90.00
_cell.angle_gamma   90.00
#
_symmetry.space_group_name_H-M   'P 1'
#
loop_
_entity.id
_entity.type
_entity.pdbx_description
1 polymer ?
#
loop_
_entity_poly.entity_id
_entity_poly.type
_entity_poly.pdbx_seq_one_letter_code
_entity_poly.pdbx_strand_id
1 'polypeptide(L)'
;MTDNEYADIMMTEAYTVKQAPAEALQRLRAARDKVATLRARACSIGAVRYDRDRVQSSHTHDLSDDMCAIDDAAEAAWLAYMEYLAMCSSLRMCCMAAGFGATQTNIWMMYYAYGHSMGSIALLTGRTKSQVQYLLTGVRPERDFCLGINAIAESGEIYDS
;
A
#
# COMPACT_ATOMS: atom_id res chain seq x y z
N MET A 1 -11.96 -4.25 31.71
CA MET A 1 -11.54 -4.90 30.48
C MET A 1 -10.97 -6.25 30.84
N THR A 2 -11.52 -7.33 30.31
CA THR A 2 -11.04 -8.69 30.58
C THR A 2 -9.82 -8.99 29.72
N ASP A 3 -8.97 -9.95 30.14
CA ASP A 3 -7.77 -10.34 29.37
C ASP A 3 -8.11 -10.79 27.95
N ASN A 4 -9.30 -11.36 27.74
CA ASN A 4 -9.79 -11.75 26.41
C ASN A 4 -10.16 -10.53 25.53
N GLU A 5 -10.81 -9.51 26.10
CA GLU A 5 -11.12 -8.27 25.35
C GLU A 5 -9.85 -7.55 24.92
N TYR A 6 -8.85 -7.52 25.79
CA TYR A 6 -7.54 -6.95 25.46
C TYR A 6 -6.84 -7.72 24.33
N ALA A 7 -6.84 -9.05 24.39
CA ALA A 7 -6.26 -9.90 23.36
C ALA A 7 -6.97 -9.71 22.00
N ASP A 8 -8.30 -9.59 21.97
CA ASP A 8 -9.08 -9.37 20.74
C ASP A 8 -8.79 -8.00 20.12
N ILE A 9 -8.67 -6.94 20.92
CA ILE A 9 -8.28 -5.60 20.45
C ILE A 9 -6.89 -5.65 19.81
N MET A 10 -5.92 -6.26 20.48
CA MET A 10 -4.56 -6.37 20.00
C MET A 10 -4.43 -7.15 18.70
N MET A 11 -5.19 -8.25 18.57
CA MET A 11 -5.24 -9.02 17.32
C MET A 11 -5.84 -8.19 16.19
N THR A 12 -6.82 -7.35 16.46
CA THR A 12 -7.45 -6.46 15.47
C THR A 12 -6.46 -5.37 15.02
N GLU A 13 -5.74 -4.73 15.94
CA GLU A 13 -4.73 -3.72 15.61
C GLU A 13 -3.58 -4.32 14.80
N ALA A 14 -3.07 -5.49 15.22
CA ALA A 14 -2.02 -6.20 14.48
C ALA A 14 -2.47 -6.55 13.07
N TYR A 15 -3.71 -6.99 12.90
CA TYR A 15 -4.29 -7.26 11.58
C TYR A 15 -4.34 -6.00 10.73
N THR A 16 -4.82 -4.88 11.28
CA THR A 16 -4.92 -3.60 10.59
C THR A 16 -3.55 -3.11 10.11
N VAL A 17 -2.54 -3.13 10.97
CA VAL A 17 -1.18 -2.70 10.62
C VAL A 17 -0.57 -3.57 9.51
N LYS A 18 -0.83 -4.88 9.50
CA LYS A 18 -0.37 -5.79 8.44
C LYS A 18 -1.06 -5.53 7.10
N GLN A 19 -2.36 -5.21 7.10
CA GLN A 19 -3.15 -5.04 5.87
C GLN A 19 -3.06 -3.63 5.28
N ALA A 20 -2.82 -2.62 6.10
CA ALA A 20 -2.77 -1.22 5.68
C ALA A 20 -1.83 -0.94 4.48
N PRO A 21 -0.60 -1.47 4.40
CA PRO A 21 0.25 -1.26 3.23
C PRO A 21 -0.32 -1.87 1.95
N ALA A 22 -0.94 -3.05 2.02
CA ALA A 22 -1.53 -3.71 0.85
C ALA A 22 -2.73 -2.92 0.31
N GLU A 23 -3.59 -2.40 1.19
CA GLU A 23 -4.72 -1.55 0.83
C GLU A 23 -4.25 -0.22 0.23
N ALA A 24 -3.25 0.42 0.84
CA ALA A 24 -2.65 1.65 0.31
C ALA A 24 -2.01 1.42 -1.06
N LEU A 25 -1.36 0.27 -1.28
CA LEU A 25 -0.82 -0.12 -2.58
C LEU A 25 -1.91 -0.28 -3.65
N GLN A 26 -3.07 -0.84 -3.29
CA GLN A 26 -4.21 -0.95 -4.21
C GLN A 26 -4.75 0.44 -4.59
N ARG A 27 -4.90 1.36 -3.61
CA ARG A 27 -5.30 2.76 -3.87
C ARG A 27 -4.31 3.46 -4.78
N LEU A 28 -3.02 3.29 -4.55
CA LEU A 28 -1.96 3.85 -5.39
C LEU A 28 -2.04 3.32 -6.84
N ARG A 29 -2.21 2.01 -7.02
CA ARG A 29 -2.37 1.41 -8.36
C ARG A 29 -3.57 1.99 -9.08
N ALA A 30 -4.74 2.04 -8.43
CA ALA A 30 -5.95 2.60 -9.01
C ALA A 30 -5.78 4.10 -9.39
N ALA A 31 -5.11 4.89 -8.55
CA ALA A 31 -4.83 6.30 -8.85
C ALA A 31 -3.89 6.45 -10.06
N ARG A 32 -2.83 5.63 -10.17
CA ARG A 32 -1.91 5.63 -11.32
C ARG A 32 -2.59 5.20 -12.61
N ASP A 33 -3.47 4.18 -12.55
CA ASP A 33 -4.24 3.72 -13.71
C ASP A 33 -5.20 4.81 -14.21
N LYS A 34 -5.80 5.58 -13.28
CA LYS A 34 -6.63 6.74 -13.63
C LYS A 34 -5.83 7.79 -14.40
N VAL A 35 -4.62 8.13 -13.93
CA VAL A 35 -3.73 9.08 -14.64
C VAL A 35 -3.39 8.56 -16.04
N ALA A 36 -3.02 7.29 -16.16
CA ALA A 36 -2.69 6.67 -17.44
C ALA A 36 -3.89 6.72 -18.42
N THR A 37 -5.09 6.42 -17.94
CA THR A 37 -6.32 6.44 -18.73
C THR A 37 -6.63 7.86 -19.22
N LEU A 38 -6.55 8.87 -18.35
CA LEU A 38 -6.78 10.27 -18.73
C LEU A 38 -5.76 10.77 -19.76
N ARG A 39 -4.48 10.44 -19.58
CA ARG A 39 -3.44 10.78 -20.57
C ARG A 39 -3.67 10.10 -21.91
N ALA A 40 -4.02 8.81 -21.91
CA ALA A 40 -4.33 8.10 -23.16
C ALA A 40 -5.53 8.71 -23.88
N ARG A 41 -6.57 9.12 -23.13
CA ARG A 41 -7.74 9.82 -23.69
C ARG A 41 -7.34 11.17 -24.30
N ALA A 42 -6.60 12.01 -23.58
CA ALA A 42 -6.15 13.30 -24.09
C ALA A 42 -5.29 13.17 -25.36
N CYS A 43 -4.40 12.16 -25.42
CA CYS A 43 -3.60 11.88 -26.62
C CYS A 43 -4.46 11.40 -27.81
N SER A 44 -5.51 10.60 -27.58
CA SER A 44 -6.37 10.06 -28.64
C SER A 44 -7.25 11.12 -29.31
N ILE A 45 -7.66 12.15 -28.56
CA ILE A 45 -8.47 13.27 -29.09
C ILE A 45 -7.67 14.09 -30.12
N GLY A 46 -6.35 14.19 -29.95
CA GLY A 46 -5.48 14.89 -30.93
C GLY A 46 -5.31 14.17 -32.28
N ALA A 47 -5.43 12.84 -32.30
CA ALA A 47 -5.18 12.03 -33.49
C ALA A 47 -6.40 11.92 -34.45
N VAL A 48 -7.60 12.19 -33.98
CA VAL A 48 -8.86 11.96 -34.76
C VAL A 48 -9.35 13.21 -35.51
N ARG A 49 -8.76 14.38 -35.27
CA ARG A 49 -9.30 15.66 -35.75
C ARG A 49 -8.90 16.08 -37.18
N TYR A 50 -8.10 15.34 -37.92
CA TYR A 50 -7.60 15.79 -39.22
C TYR A 50 -8.51 15.43 -40.41
N ASP A 51 -9.56 14.62 -40.25
CA ASP A 51 -10.30 14.10 -41.41
C ASP A 51 -11.85 14.07 -41.29
N ARG A 52 -12.44 14.94 -40.49
CA ARG A 52 -13.90 15.10 -40.49
C ARG A 52 -14.32 16.56 -40.59
N ASP A 53 -15.12 16.83 -41.66
CA ASP A 53 -15.85 18.08 -41.83
C ASP A 53 -16.53 18.52 -40.51
N ARG A 54 -16.49 19.81 -40.26
CA ARG A 54 -17.11 20.51 -39.14
C ARG A 54 -18.59 20.15 -38.98
N VAL A 55 -18.88 19.10 -38.27
CA VAL A 55 -20.16 18.96 -37.60
C VAL A 55 -20.01 19.68 -36.27
N GLN A 56 -20.71 20.81 -36.13
CA GLN A 56 -20.85 21.51 -34.85
C GLN A 56 -21.53 20.57 -33.83
N SER A 57 -20.76 19.86 -33.06
CA SER A 57 -21.26 19.25 -31.84
C SER A 57 -21.00 20.23 -30.70
N SER A 58 -22.05 20.59 -29.97
CA SER A 58 -22.13 21.58 -28.90
C SER A 58 -21.44 21.18 -27.60
N HIS A 59 -20.50 20.22 -27.63
CA HIS A 59 -19.61 19.85 -26.52
C HIS A 59 -18.17 19.82 -27.02
N THR A 60 -17.60 21.03 -27.15
CA THR A 60 -16.15 21.14 -27.15
C THR A 60 -15.68 20.77 -25.73
N HIS A 61 -15.27 19.53 -25.54
CA HIS A 61 -14.43 19.16 -24.41
C HIS A 61 -13.16 20.02 -24.55
N ASP A 62 -13.00 21.00 -23.67
CA ASP A 62 -11.85 21.89 -23.72
C ASP A 62 -10.62 21.08 -23.29
N LEU A 63 -9.54 21.21 -24.08
CA LEU A 63 -8.24 20.61 -23.75
C LEU A 63 -7.77 21.04 -22.36
N SER A 64 -8.18 22.24 -21.94
CA SER A 64 -7.92 22.78 -20.61
C SER A 64 -8.55 21.91 -19.50
N ASP A 65 -9.79 21.45 -19.68
CA ASP A 65 -10.48 20.61 -18.71
C ASP A 65 -9.81 19.22 -18.58
N ASP A 66 -9.36 18.66 -19.70
CA ASP A 66 -8.60 17.40 -19.69
C ASP A 66 -7.24 17.55 -18.99
N MET A 67 -6.55 18.68 -19.18
CA MET A 67 -5.28 18.96 -18.49
C MET A 67 -5.49 19.13 -16.99
N CYS A 68 -6.52 19.88 -16.54
CA CYS A 68 -6.85 20.03 -15.13
C CYS A 68 -7.20 18.65 -14.51
N ALA A 69 -7.97 17.82 -15.20
CA ALA A 69 -8.32 16.49 -14.73
C ALA A 69 -7.09 15.55 -14.59
N ILE A 70 -6.08 15.71 -15.46
CA ILE A 70 -4.82 14.97 -15.37
C ILE A 70 -4.00 15.45 -14.17
N ASP A 71 -3.93 16.76 -13.93
CA ASP A 71 -3.19 17.33 -12.81
C ASP A 71 -3.81 16.93 -11.46
N ASP A 72 -5.14 17.01 -11.33
CA ASP A 72 -5.86 16.56 -10.14
C ASP A 72 -5.64 15.05 -9.87
N ALA A 73 -5.68 14.25 -10.92
CA ALA A 73 -5.42 12.81 -10.81
C ALA A 73 -3.95 12.50 -10.44
N ALA A 74 -3.00 13.30 -10.94
CA ALA A 74 -1.59 13.16 -10.60
C ALA A 74 -1.33 13.53 -9.14
N GLU A 75 -1.96 14.60 -8.63
CA GLU A 75 -1.90 14.97 -7.22
C GLU A 75 -2.49 13.85 -6.32
N ALA A 76 -3.66 13.32 -6.67
CA ALA A 76 -4.25 12.20 -5.95
C ALA A 76 -3.35 10.95 -5.94
N ALA A 77 -2.65 10.66 -7.05
CA ALA A 77 -1.68 9.57 -7.12
C ALA A 77 -0.45 9.83 -6.25
N TRP A 78 0.00 11.08 -6.14
CA TRP A 78 1.09 11.47 -5.24
C TRP A 78 0.70 11.29 -3.77
N LEU A 79 -0.50 11.74 -3.36
CA LEU A 79 -1.00 11.56 -2.00
C LEU A 79 -1.14 10.08 -1.64
N ALA A 80 -1.67 9.26 -2.55
CA ALA A 80 -1.75 7.80 -2.36
C ALA A 80 -0.36 7.15 -2.23
N TYR A 81 0.65 7.66 -2.92
CA TYR A 81 2.04 7.20 -2.79
C TYR A 81 2.63 7.55 -1.41
N MET A 82 2.40 8.77 -0.93
CA MET A 82 2.85 9.19 0.40
C MET A 82 2.18 8.37 1.51
N GLU A 83 0.88 8.11 1.38
CA GLU A 83 0.15 7.24 2.30
C GLU A 83 0.74 5.81 2.31
N TYR A 84 1.02 5.24 1.13
CA TYR A 84 1.65 3.92 1.03
C TYR A 84 3.02 3.88 1.72
N LEU A 85 3.86 4.90 1.54
CA LEU A 85 5.15 4.98 2.22
C LEU A 85 5.01 5.06 3.74
N ALA A 86 4.05 5.83 4.23
CA ALA A 86 3.77 5.95 5.66
C ALA A 86 3.34 4.59 6.25
N MET A 87 2.45 3.86 5.57
CA MET A 87 2.02 2.52 6.02
C MET A 87 3.18 1.50 6.00
N CYS A 88 4.06 1.56 4.99
CA CYS A 88 5.27 0.73 4.94
C CYS A 88 6.22 1.04 6.11
N SER A 89 6.42 2.32 6.44
CA SER A 89 7.24 2.75 7.56
C SER A 89 6.67 2.26 8.89
N SER A 90 5.37 2.40 9.09
CA SER A 90 4.66 1.92 10.28
C SER A 90 4.84 0.41 10.47
N LEU A 91 4.59 -0.39 9.43
CA LEU A 91 4.81 -1.84 9.47
C LEU A 91 6.27 -2.19 9.83
N ARG A 92 7.24 -1.49 9.24
CA ARG A 92 8.67 -1.71 9.53
C ARG A 92 9.00 -1.39 10.98
N MET A 93 8.50 -0.28 11.51
CA MET A 93 8.70 0.10 12.92
C MET A 93 8.13 -0.96 13.88
N CYS A 94 6.92 -1.46 13.60
CA CYS A 94 6.33 -2.55 14.38
C CYS A 94 7.18 -3.83 14.35
N CYS A 95 7.73 -4.20 13.17
CA CYS A 95 8.66 -5.34 13.08
C CYS A 95 9.92 -5.13 13.91
N MET A 96 10.48 -3.92 13.91
CA MET A 96 11.68 -3.59 14.72
C MET A 96 11.37 -3.62 16.21
N ALA A 97 10.25 -3.04 16.63
CA ALA A 97 9.79 -3.08 18.03
C ALA A 97 9.48 -4.51 18.51
N ALA A 98 9.03 -5.39 17.60
CA ALA A 98 8.89 -6.82 17.85
C ALA A 98 10.22 -7.57 18.00
N GLY A 99 11.35 -6.91 17.81
CA GLY A 99 12.68 -7.52 17.87
C GLY A 99 13.01 -8.40 16.66
N PHE A 100 12.35 -8.22 15.52
CA PHE A 100 12.65 -8.98 14.31
C PHE A 100 14.02 -8.60 13.75
N GLY A 101 14.83 -9.61 13.41
CA GLY A 101 16.08 -9.37 12.70
C GLY A 101 15.84 -8.88 11.26
N ALA A 102 16.88 -8.32 10.64
CA ALA A 102 16.79 -7.73 9.29
C ALA A 102 16.17 -8.66 8.25
N THR A 103 16.53 -9.94 8.26
CA THR A 103 15.98 -10.93 7.31
C THR A 103 14.48 -11.15 7.51
N GLN A 104 14.04 -11.28 8.75
CA GLN A 104 12.62 -11.48 9.07
C GLN A 104 11.80 -10.24 8.74
N THR A 105 12.29 -9.06 9.09
CA THR A 105 11.67 -7.78 8.72
C THR A 105 11.53 -7.67 7.19
N ASN A 106 12.55 -8.01 6.43
CA ASN A 106 12.49 -7.98 4.97
C ASN A 106 11.45 -8.97 4.42
N ILE A 107 11.33 -10.17 4.98
CA ILE A 107 10.31 -11.16 4.57
C ILE A 107 8.89 -10.61 4.84
N TRP A 108 8.67 -9.97 5.99
CA TRP A 108 7.40 -9.32 6.33
C TRP A 108 7.07 -8.18 5.36
N MET A 109 8.05 -7.32 5.06
CA MET A 109 7.87 -6.23 4.09
C MET A 109 7.57 -6.76 2.69
N MET A 110 8.27 -7.80 2.22
CA MET A 110 8.00 -8.41 0.92
C MET A 110 6.58 -8.94 0.82
N TYR A 111 6.08 -9.58 1.88
CA TYR A 111 4.76 -10.20 1.88
C TYR A 111 3.63 -9.16 2.06
N TYR A 112 3.67 -8.39 3.15
CA TYR A 112 2.58 -7.49 3.53
C TYR A 112 2.61 -6.14 2.81
N ALA A 113 3.79 -5.58 2.52
CA ALA A 113 3.89 -4.28 1.89
C ALA A 113 4.03 -4.36 0.36
N TYR A 114 4.83 -5.29 -0.15
CA TYR A 114 5.12 -5.35 -1.58
C TYR A 114 4.26 -6.37 -2.34
N GLY A 115 3.52 -7.22 -1.62
CA GLY A 115 2.57 -8.18 -2.21
C GLY A 115 3.24 -9.36 -2.90
N HIS A 116 4.46 -9.75 -2.51
CA HIS A 116 5.11 -10.94 -3.02
C HIS A 116 4.46 -12.23 -2.51
N SER A 117 4.36 -13.25 -3.35
CA SER A 117 3.91 -14.56 -2.92
C SER A 117 4.98 -15.25 -2.06
N MET A 118 4.56 -16.18 -1.18
CA MET A 118 5.51 -16.97 -0.36
C MET A 118 6.53 -17.73 -1.21
N GLY A 119 6.12 -18.20 -2.39
CA GLY A 119 7.02 -18.88 -3.34
C GLY A 119 8.09 -17.93 -3.90
N SER A 120 7.70 -16.71 -4.28
CA SER A 120 8.61 -15.67 -4.75
C SER A 120 9.61 -15.27 -3.66
N ILE A 121 9.13 -15.08 -2.42
CA ILE A 121 9.98 -14.75 -1.27
C ILE A 121 10.98 -15.86 -0.98
N ALA A 122 10.54 -17.13 -1.06
CA ALA A 122 11.41 -18.29 -0.87
C ALA A 122 12.58 -18.29 -1.88
N LEU A 123 12.29 -18.03 -3.15
CA LEU A 123 13.32 -17.92 -4.20
C LEU A 123 14.28 -16.76 -3.96
N LEU A 124 13.75 -15.56 -3.62
CA LEU A 124 14.55 -14.35 -3.41
C LEU A 124 15.45 -14.45 -2.18
N THR A 125 15.00 -15.16 -1.14
CA THR A 125 15.72 -15.26 0.14
C THR A 125 16.54 -16.53 0.30
N GLY A 126 16.49 -17.46 -0.67
CA GLY A 126 17.15 -18.75 -0.60
C GLY A 126 16.60 -19.67 0.50
N ARG A 127 15.35 -19.47 0.92
CA ARG A 127 14.69 -20.25 1.97
C ARG A 127 13.65 -21.19 1.39
N THR A 128 13.24 -22.20 2.18
CA THR A 128 12.11 -23.05 1.80
C THR A 128 10.79 -22.32 2.03
N LYS A 129 9.76 -22.66 1.26
CA LYS A 129 8.41 -22.09 1.43
C LYS A 129 7.88 -22.30 2.86
N SER A 130 8.16 -23.45 3.47
CA SER A 130 7.76 -23.75 4.85
C SER A 130 8.45 -22.84 5.88
N GLN A 131 9.74 -22.51 5.67
CA GLN A 131 10.45 -21.54 6.53
C GLN A 131 9.86 -20.13 6.39
N VAL A 132 9.56 -19.71 5.17
CA VAL A 132 8.91 -18.40 4.92
C VAL A 132 7.54 -18.38 5.59
N GLN A 133 6.75 -19.43 5.43
CA GLN A 133 5.43 -19.54 6.06
C GLN A 133 5.53 -19.44 7.59
N TYR A 134 6.46 -20.19 8.21
CA TYR A 134 6.67 -20.13 9.66
C TYR A 134 7.05 -18.71 10.14
N LEU A 135 7.90 -17.99 9.41
CA LEU A 135 8.31 -16.63 9.75
C LEU A 135 7.18 -15.60 9.60
N LEU A 136 6.20 -15.86 8.74
CA LEU A 136 5.06 -14.97 8.50
C LEU A 136 3.87 -15.28 9.42
N THR A 137 3.52 -16.55 9.59
CA THR A 137 2.27 -16.99 10.24
C THR A 137 2.51 -17.94 11.42
N GLY A 138 3.75 -18.13 11.85
CA GLY A 138 4.05 -18.91 13.04
C GLY A 138 3.54 -18.22 14.31
N VAL A 139 3.12 -19.01 15.31
CA VAL A 139 2.58 -18.50 16.58
C VAL A 139 3.53 -17.53 17.28
N ARG A 140 4.83 -17.81 17.26
CA ARG A 140 5.83 -16.95 17.91
C ARG A 140 6.01 -15.61 17.19
N PRO A 141 6.25 -15.56 15.86
CA PRO A 141 6.32 -14.30 15.12
C PRO A 141 5.05 -13.44 15.25
N GLU A 142 3.88 -14.03 15.20
CA GLU A 142 2.61 -13.32 15.38
C GLU A 142 2.49 -12.70 16.77
N ARG A 143 2.82 -13.45 17.80
CA ARG A 143 2.81 -12.95 19.19
C ARG A 143 3.83 -11.84 19.38
N ASP A 144 5.05 -12.01 18.89
CA ASP A 144 6.12 -11.02 19.06
C ASP A 144 5.77 -9.71 18.32
N PHE A 145 5.10 -9.80 17.17
CA PHE A 145 4.59 -8.64 16.44
C PHE A 145 3.51 -7.88 17.22
N CYS A 146 2.55 -8.58 17.83
CA CYS A 146 1.54 -7.94 18.70
C CYS A 146 2.18 -7.22 19.88
N LEU A 147 3.19 -7.83 20.54
CA LEU A 147 3.92 -7.18 21.62
C LEU A 147 4.70 -5.94 21.15
N GLY A 148 5.22 -5.96 19.92
CA GLY A 148 5.89 -4.81 19.31
C GLY A 148 4.94 -3.63 19.08
N ILE A 149 3.71 -3.87 18.67
CA ILE A 149 2.68 -2.82 18.52
C ILE A 149 2.40 -2.17 19.87
N ASN A 150 2.24 -2.96 20.93
CA ASN A 150 2.03 -2.43 22.28
C ASN A 150 3.15 -1.53 22.74
N ALA A 151 4.39 -1.95 22.54
CA ALA A 151 5.55 -1.18 22.92
C ALA A 151 5.60 0.20 22.25
N ILE A 152 5.16 0.30 20.97
CA ILE A 152 5.08 1.56 20.27
C ILE A 152 3.91 2.41 20.78
N ALA A 153 2.73 1.80 21.02
CA ALA A 153 1.58 2.51 21.57
C ALA A 153 1.85 3.11 22.96
N GLU A 154 2.58 2.39 23.81
CA GLU A 154 2.98 2.84 25.13
C GLU A 154 4.05 3.94 25.09
N SER A 155 4.92 3.96 24.07
CA SER A 155 5.95 5.00 23.90
C SER A 155 5.39 6.35 23.41
N GLY A 156 4.13 6.41 22.98
CA GLY A 156 3.48 7.65 22.50
C GLY A 156 3.94 8.10 21.11
N GLU A 157 4.77 7.35 20.41
CA GLU A 157 5.34 7.74 19.11
C GLU A 157 4.35 7.66 17.94
N ILE A 158 3.13 7.12 18.15
CA ILE A 158 2.14 6.93 17.08
C ILE A 158 1.21 8.14 16.89
N TYR A 159 1.15 9.10 17.82
CA TYR A 159 0.07 10.11 17.86
C TYR A 159 0.48 11.57 17.67
N ASP A 160 1.74 11.88 17.29
CA ASP A 160 2.16 13.25 16.99
C ASP A 160 2.75 13.36 15.56
N SER A 161 1.85 13.22 14.56
CA SER A 161 2.21 13.57 13.17
C SER A 161 1.00 14.07 12.41
#